data_2b20b72258cc5e97af70722558fcaf61
#
_entry.id   2b20b72258cc5e97af70722558fcaf61
#
_cell.length_a   1.000
_cell.length_b   1.000
_cell.length_c   1.000
_cell.angle_alpha   90.00
_cell.angle_beta   90.00
_cell.angle_gamma   90.00
#
_symmetry.space_group_name_H-M   'P 1'
#
loop_
_entity.id
_entity.type
_entity.pdbx_description
1 polymer ?
#
loop_
_entity_poly.entity_id
_entity_poly.type
_entity_poly.pdbx_seq_one_letter_code
_entity_poly.pdbx_strand_id
1 'polypeptide(L)'
;AAMEGGTAAMLTSSGQAANFFAIFNICESGDHIVASSSIYGGTFNLIAVTLAKMGITATFVSPDASEEELNAAFRPNTKLMFGETIANPALTVLDIELFAKTAHAHGVPLIIDNTFPTPVNCRPFEWGADIVTHSTTKYMDGHGAAVGGAIVDSGKFDWMAHADKYPGLCTPDESYHGVTYAEKFGNEGAFITKCTTQLMRDLGCI
;
A
#
# COMPACT_ATOMS: atom_id res chain seq x y z
N ALA A 1 1.75 13.91 -3.34
CA ALA A 1 0.56 14.12 -2.52
C ALA A 1 -0.51 14.91 -3.28
N ALA A 2 -0.27 16.17 -3.61
CA ALA A 2 -1.31 17.08 -4.16
C ALA A 2 -2.05 16.54 -5.40
N MET A 3 -1.37 15.84 -6.32
CA MET A 3 -1.99 15.30 -7.53
C MET A 3 -3.03 14.22 -7.22
N GLU A 4 -2.76 13.36 -6.25
CA GLU A 4 -3.69 12.32 -5.78
C GLU A 4 -4.74 12.84 -4.77
N GLY A 5 -4.53 14.02 -4.21
CA GLY A 5 -5.35 14.54 -3.11
C GLY A 5 -4.97 13.95 -1.75
N GLY A 6 -3.74 13.45 -1.60
CA GLY A 6 -3.22 12.91 -0.35
C GLY A 6 -2.53 13.97 0.51
N THR A 7 -2.25 13.61 1.76
CA THR A 7 -1.62 14.49 2.77
C THR A 7 -0.10 14.45 2.71
N ALA A 8 0.49 13.28 2.50
CA ALA A 8 1.93 13.08 2.48
C ALA A 8 2.35 12.16 1.32
N ALA A 9 3.61 12.24 0.88
CA ALA A 9 4.15 11.39 -0.16
C ALA A 9 5.66 11.21 -0.02
N MET A 10 6.17 10.08 -0.52
CA MET A 10 7.58 9.77 -0.65
C MET A 10 7.88 9.32 -2.09
N LEU A 11 8.99 9.76 -2.65
CA LEU A 11 9.50 9.25 -3.91
C LEU A 11 10.43 8.05 -3.67
N THR A 12 10.48 7.14 -4.63
CA THR A 12 11.34 5.96 -4.60
C THR A 12 12.04 5.76 -5.96
N SER A 13 13.06 4.91 -5.98
CA SER A 13 13.83 4.61 -7.20
C SER A 13 13.03 3.86 -8.28
N SER A 14 11.90 3.26 -7.94
CA SER A 14 11.05 2.51 -8.88
C SER A 14 9.65 2.29 -8.30
N GLY A 15 8.68 1.95 -9.15
CA GLY A 15 7.36 1.51 -8.69
C GLY A 15 7.42 0.24 -7.82
N GLN A 16 8.36 -0.65 -8.11
CA GLN A 16 8.53 -1.86 -7.30
C GLN A 16 9.09 -1.55 -5.91
N ALA A 17 9.98 -0.58 -5.79
CA ALA A 17 10.42 -0.07 -4.48
C ALA A 17 9.26 0.60 -3.73
N ALA A 18 8.39 1.34 -4.44
CA ALA A 18 7.18 1.92 -3.83
C ALA A 18 6.25 0.84 -3.27
N ASN A 19 5.95 -0.21 -4.05
CA ASN A 19 5.12 -1.32 -3.59
C ASN A 19 5.75 -2.07 -2.42
N PHE A 20 7.05 -2.37 -2.49
CA PHE A 20 7.76 -3.02 -1.39
C PHE A 20 7.71 -2.19 -0.11
N PHE A 21 8.04 -0.90 -0.19
CA PHE A 21 8.05 -0.04 0.99
C PHE A 21 6.65 0.17 1.57
N ALA A 22 5.63 0.36 0.72
CA ALA A 22 4.27 0.52 1.20
C ALA A 22 3.79 -0.71 1.99
N ILE A 23 4.11 -1.91 1.53
CA ILE A 23 3.76 -3.16 2.20
C ILE A 23 4.61 -3.36 3.45
N PHE A 24 5.94 -3.28 3.31
CA PHE A 24 6.88 -3.60 4.40
C PHE A 24 6.85 -2.58 5.54
N ASN A 25 6.31 -1.39 5.31
CA ASN A 25 6.11 -0.37 6.33
C ASN A 25 5.12 -0.80 7.44
N ILE A 26 4.20 -1.71 7.12
CA ILE A 26 3.13 -2.15 8.02
C ILE A 26 3.02 -3.67 8.19
N CYS A 27 3.74 -4.45 7.40
CA CYS A 27 3.80 -5.90 7.51
C CYS A 27 5.14 -6.38 8.07
N GLU A 28 5.08 -7.38 8.93
CA GLU A 28 6.23 -8.04 9.54
C GLU A 28 6.14 -9.57 9.30
N SER A 29 7.18 -10.30 9.72
CA SER A 29 7.15 -11.77 9.67
C SER A 29 5.99 -12.34 10.48
N GLY A 30 5.22 -13.21 9.87
CA GLY A 30 4.00 -13.79 10.44
C GLY A 30 2.71 -13.12 9.98
N ASP A 31 2.80 -11.99 9.28
CA ASP A 31 1.63 -11.26 8.78
C ASP A 31 1.08 -11.83 7.47
N HIS A 32 -0.13 -11.38 7.14
CA HIS A 32 -0.86 -11.81 5.97
C HIS A 32 -1.38 -10.62 5.16
N ILE A 33 -1.43 -10.81 3.84
CA ILE A 33 -1.92 -9.84 2.84
C ILE A 33 -3.08 -10.47 2.07
N VAL A 34 -4.14 -9.72 1.82
CA VAL A 34 -5.13 -10.04 0.78
C VAL A 34 -4.80 -9.22 -0.45
N ALA A 35 -4.63 -9.84 -1.61
CA ALA A 35 -4.26 -9.14 -2.84
C ALA A 35 -5.12 -9.57 -4.01
N SER A 36 -5.44 -8.64 -4.92
CA SER A 36 -6.01 -9.01 -6.22
C SER A 36 -5.04 -9.91 -6.99
N SER A 37 -5.57 -10.94 -7.63
CA SER A 37 -4.77 -11.82 -8.49
C SER A 37 -4.41 -11.17 -9.85
N SER A 38 -5.16 -10.13 -10.22
CA SER A 38 -4.92 -9.35 -11.44
C SER A 38 -4.15 -8.09 -11.09
N ILE A 39 -2.82 -8.23 -11.01
CA ILE A 39 -1.86 -7.15 -10.76
C ILE A 39 -0.62 -7.37 -11.61
N TYR A 40 0.24 -6.36 -11.70
CA TYR A 40 1.51 -6.46 -12.42
C TYR A 40 2.33 -7.67 -11.93
N GLY A 41 2.86 -8.45 -12.90
CA GLY A 41 3.56 -9.71 -12.59
C GLY A 41 4.75 -9.56 -11.65
N GLY A 42 5.46 -8.42 -11.68
CA GLY A 42 6.53 -8.12 -10.72
C GLY A 42 6.00 -7.96 -9.30
N THR A 43 4.85 -7.32 -9.12
CA THR A 43 4.20 -7.16 -7.81
C THR A 43 3.60 -8.47 -7.33
N PHE A 44 3.04 -9.28 -8.24
CA PHE A 44 2.59 -10.63 -7.90
C PHE A 44 3.76 -11.47 -7.34
N ASN A 45 4.90 -11.48 -8.04
CA ASN A 45 6.09 -12.19 -7.56
C ASN A 45 6.66 -11.61 -6.27
N LEU A 46 6.62 -10.28 -6.09
CA LEU A 46 7.01 -9.64 -4.84
C LEU A 46 6.20 -10.22 -3.68
N ILE A 47 4.87 -10.24 -3.81
CA ILE A 47 3.97 -10.69 -2.74
C ILE A 47 4.04 -12.22 -2.57
N ALA A 48 3.92 -12.99 -3.66
CA ALA A 48 3.81 -14.43 -3.60
C ALA A 48 5.13 -15.16 -3.24
N VAL A 49 6.27 -14.58 -3.62
CA VAL A 49 7.57 -15.27 -3.54
C VAL A 49 8.55 -14.53 -2.64
N THR A 50 8.77 -13.25 -2.88
CA THR A 50 9.83 -12.51 -2.16
C THR A 50 9.43 -12.24 -0.72
N LEU A 51 8.24 -11.71 -0.47
CA LEU A 51 7.73 -11.46 0.87
C LEU A 51 7.47 -12.75 1.65
N ALA A 52 7.11 -13.83 0.95
CA ALA A 52 6.96 -15.15 1.59
C ALA A 52 8.29 -15.65 2.22
N LYS A 53 9.45 -15.32 1.61
CA LYS A 53 10.77 -15.61 2.21
C LYS A 53 11.05 -14.78 3.46
N MET A 54 10.37 -13.66 3.62
CA MET A 54 10.43 -12.79 4.80
C MET A 54 9.37 -13.16 5.85
N GLY A 55 8.62 -14.25 5.63
CA GLY A 55 7.57 -14.74 6.53
C GLY A 55 6.22 -14.05 6.37
N ILE A 56 6.03 -13.21 5.35
CA ILE A 56 4.75 -12.57 5.05
C ILE A 56 4.00 -13.44 4.03
N THR A 57 2.78 -13.83 4.36
CA THR A 57 1.93 -14.70 3.51
C THR A 57 0.85 -13.90 2.79
N ALA A 58 0.27 -14.46 1.73
CA ALA A 58 -0.80 -13.80 1.00
C ALA A 58 -1.91 -14.76 0.57
N THR A 59 -3.13 -14.24 0.46
CA THR A 59 -4.26 -14.85 -0.26
C THR A 59 -4.60 -13.96 -1.45
N PHE A 60 -4.59 -14.56 -2.65
CA PHE A 60 -4.99 -13.85 -3.86
C PHE A 60 -6.46 -14.11 -4.15
N VAL A 61 -7.18 -13.04 -4.49
CA VAL A 61 -8.62 -13.04 -4.82
C VAL A 61 -8.84 -12.55 -6.25
N SER A 62 -9.91 -13.00 -6.88
CA SER A 62 -10.30 -12.46 -8.19
C SER A 62 -10.60 -10.96 -8.09
N PRO A 63 -10.25 -10.13 -9.09
CA PRO A 63 -10.71 -8.74 -9.15
C PRO A 63 -12.24 -8.62 -9.22
N ASP A 64 -12.91 -9.67 -9.70
CA ASP A 64 -14.37 -9.77 -9.80
C ASP A 64 -14.98 -10.57 -8.63
N ALA A 65 -14.23 -10.79 -7.54
CA ALA A 65 -14.73 -11.53 -6.37
C ALA A 65 -15.89 -10.81 -5.71
N SER A 66 -16.89 -11.59 -5.30
CA SER A 66 -18.01 -11.10 -4.50
C SER A 66 -17.55 -10.61 -3.12
N GLU A 67 -18.36 -9.78 -2.46
CA GLU A 67 -18.09 -9.33 -1.09
C GLU A 67 -17.89 -10.52 -0.13
N GLU A 68 -18.63 -11.62 -0.31
CA GLU A 68 -18.49 -12.83 0.50
C GLU A 68 -17.12 -13.50 0.28
N GLU A 69 -16.69 -13.65 -0.97
CA GLU A 69 -15.37 -14.22 -1.30
C GLU A 69 -14.23 -13.35 -0.80
N LEU A 70 -14.37 -12.02 -0.91
CA LEU A 70 -13.40 -11.09 -0.35
C LEU A 70 -13.29 -11.25 1.16
N ASN A 71 -14.42 -11.24 1.88
CA ASN A 71 -14.45 -11.42 3.33
C ASN A 71 -13.82 -12.75 3.77
N ALA A 72 -14.05 -13.84 3.03
CA ALA A 72 -13.50 -15.15 3.33
C ALA A 72 -11.97 -15.24 3.19
N ALA A 73 -11.35 -14.31 2.46
CA ALA A 73 -9.90 -14.26 2.27
C ALA A 73 -9.13 -13.68 3.48
N PHE A 74 -9.82 -12.95 4.37
CA PHE A 74 -9.19 -12.31 5.52
C PHE A 74 -8.90 -13.31 6.64
N ARG A 75 -7.80 -13.08 7.34
CA ARG A 75 -7.32 -13.84 8.50
C ARG A 75 -7.10 -12.89 9.67
N PRO A 76 -7.03 -13.38 10.93
CA PRO A 76 -6.76 -12.52 12.08
C PRO A 76 -5.48 -11.70 11.97
N ASN A 77 -4.46 -12.22 11.28
CA ASN A 77 -3.17 -11.58 11.04
C ASN A 77 -3.09 -10.83 9.70
N THR A 78 -4.21 -10.58 9.01
CA THR A 78 -4.21 -9.75 7.81
C THR A 78 -3.95 -8.30 8.17
N LYS A 79 -2.99 -7.67 7.47
CA LYS A 79 -2.53 -6.30 7.73
C LYS A 79 -2.92 -5.30 6.65
N LEU A 80 -3.14 -5.74 5.43
CA LEU A 80 -3.53 -4.87 4.34
C LEU A 80 -4.26 -5.66 3.23
N MET A 81 -4.98 -4.90 2.42
CA MET A 81 -5.48 -5.34 1.13
C MET A 81 -4.75 -4.59 0.01
N PHE A 82 -4.40 -5.29 -1.08
CA PHE A 82 -3.65 -4.71 -2.21
C PHE A 82 -4.38 -4.94 -3.53
N GLY A 83 -4.42 -3.91 -4.38
CA GLY A 83 -4.97 -4.00 -5.72
C GLY A 83 -4.26 -3.07 -6.70
N GLU A 84 -4.61 -3.18 -7.97
CA GLU A 84 -4.17 -2.32 -9.06
C GLU A 84 -5.40 -1.77 -9.77
N THR A 85 -5.46 -0.45 -9.98
CA THR A 85 -6.64 0.22 -10.56
C THR A 85 -7.03 -0.36 -11.91
N ILE A 86 -6.03 -0.53 -12.79
CA ILE A 86 -6.15 -1.20 -14.09
C ILE A 86 -5.03 -2.22 -14.20
N ALA A 87 -5.39 -3.49 -14.20
CA ALA A 87 -4.44 -4.59 -14.14
C ALA A 87 -3.57 -4.73 -15.39
N ASN A 88 -2.29 -4.99 -15.20
CA ASN A 88 -1.35 -5.31 -16.27
C ASN A 88 -1.02 -6.83 -16.26
N PRO A 89 -1.29 -7.61 -17.32
CA PRO A 89 -1.73 -7.17 -18.68
C PRO A 89 -3.22 -7.30 -18.96
N ALA A 90 -4.03 -7.76 -17.97
CA ALA A 90 -5.42 -8.14 -18.21
C ALA A 90 -6.36 -6.96 -18.54
N LEU A 91 -5.96 -5.73 -18.21
CA LEU A 91 -6.74 -4.49 -18.35
C LEU A 91 -8.09 -4.54 -17.59
N THR A 92 -8.21 -5.43 -16.61
CA THR A 92 -9.36 -5.48 -15.71
C THR A 92 -9.34 -4.24 -14.82
N VAL A 93 -10.48 -3.57 -14.71
CA VAL A 93 -10.68 -2.43 -13.81
C VAL A 93 -11.17 -2.96 -12.47
N LEU A 94 -10.48 -2.59 -11.39
CA LEU A 94 -10.83 -3.01 -10.04
C LEU A 94 -12.00 -2.17 -9.49
N ASP A 95 -12.94 -2.82 -8.83
CA ASP A 95 -13.92 -2.13 -7.97
C ASP A 95 -13.24 -1.72 -6.65
N ILE A 96 -12.63 -0.51 -6.69
CA ILE A 96 -11.89 0.03 -5.54
C ILE A 96 -12.81 0.24 -4.34
N GLU A 97 -14.07 0.65 -4.56
CA GLU A 97 -15.01 0.94 -3.49
C GLU A 97 -15.39 -0.33 -2.73
N LEU A 98 -15.65 -1.43 -3.44
CA LEU A 98 -15.91 -2.73 -2.83
C LEU A 98 -14.70 -3.24 -2.03
N PHE A 99 -13.50 -3.13 -2.61
CA PHE A 99 -12.25 -3.53 -1.94
C PHE A 99 -11.99 -2.69 -0.69
N ALA A 100 -12.16 -1.36 -0.77
CA ALA A 100 -11.99 -0.45 0.37
C ALA A 100 -12.99 -0.75 1.49
N LYS A 101 -14.28 -0.87 1.15
CA LYS A 101 -15.34 -1.22 2.11
C LYS A 101 -15.00 -2.51 2.86
N THR A 102 -14.56 -3.54 2.12
CA THR A 102 -14.22 -4.84 2.72
C THR A 102 -12.96 -4.73 3.59
N ALA A 103 -11.90 -4.08 3.13
CA ALA A 103 -10.68 -3.87 3.89
C ALA A 103 -10.97 -3.13 5.22
N HIS A 104 -11.71 -2.04 5.16
CA HIS A 104 -12.08 -1.26 6.34
C HIS A 104 -12.98 -2.02 7.32
N ALA A 105 -13.88 -2.87 6.84
CA ALA A 105 -14.68 -3.75 7.70
C ALA A 105 -13.82 -4.71 8.54
N HIS A 106 -12.63 -5.06 8.03
CA HIS A 106 -11.63 -5.86 8.74
C HIS A 106 -10.57 -5.01 9.48
N GLY A 107 -10.71 -3.68 9.50
CA GLY A 107 -9.77 -2.76 10.15
C GLY A 107 -8.37 -2.79 9.54
N VAL A 108 -8.27 -2.91 8.21
CA VAL A 108 -7.00 -2.86 7.48
C VAL A 108 -7.08 -1.84 6.33
N PRO A 109 -5.95 -1.20 5.96
CA PRO A 109 -5.92 -0.25 4.85
C PRO A 109 -5.95 -0.97 3.50
N LEU A 110 -6.47 -0.25 2.49
CA LEU A 110 -6.36 -0.62 1.09
C LEU A 110 -5.21 0.15 0.42
N ILE A 111 -4.26 -0.59 -0.17
CA ILE A 111 -3.19 -0.07 -1.01
C ILE A 111 -3.55 -0.29 -2.47
N ILE A 112 -3.50 0.75 -3.28
CA ILE A 112 -3.79 0.69 -4.72
C ILE A 112 -2.58 1.16 -5.53
N ASP A 113 -2.10 0.30 -6.43
CA ASP A 113 -1.19 0.71 -7.49
C ASP A 113 -1.97 1.42 -8.61
N ASN A 114 -1.78 2.74 -8.72
CA ASN A 114 -2.48 3.59 -9.69
C ASN A 114 -1.60 4.01 -10.86
N THR A 115 -0.65 3.16 -11.23
CA THR A 115 0.36 3.46 -12.26
C THR A 115 -0.26 3.79 -13.61
N PHE A 116 -1.22 3.01 -14.10
CA PHE A 116 -1.77 3.18 -15.44
C PHE A 116 -2.69 4.38 -15.58
N PRO A 117 -3.71 4.56 -14.72
CA PRO A 117 -4.59 5.73 -14.84
C PRO A 117 -3.88 7.04 -14.53
N THR A 118 -2.93 7.02 -13.62
CA THR A 118 -2.34 8.22 -12.98
C THR A 118 -3.41 9.05 -12.25
N PRO A 119 -3.04 10.05 -11.46
CA PRO A 119 -4.01 10.96 -10.82
C PRO A 119 -4.87 11.77 -11.80
N VAL A 120 -4.51 11.75 -13.10
CA VAL A 120 -5.27 12.46 -14.13
C VAL A 120 -6.59 11.76 -14.47
N ASN A 121 -6.57 10.42 -14.54
CA ASN A 121 -7.73 9.63 -14.94
C ASN A 121 -8.46 8.97 -13.77
N CYS A 122 -7.76 8.72 -12.66
CA CYS A 122 -8.35 8.14 -11.45
C CYS A 122 -7.59 8.62 -10.21
N ARG A 123 -8.33 8.96 -9.17
CA ARG A 123 -7.80 9.23 -7.83
C ARG A 123 -8.40 8.22 -6.86
N PRO A 124 -7.70 7.14 -6.54
CA PRO A 124 -8.23 6.05 -5.71
C PRO A 124 -8.70 6.49 -4.32
N PHE A 125 -8.19 7.61 -3.79
CA PHE A 125 -8.67 8.17 -2.51
C PHE A 125 -10.11 8.66 -2.53
N GLU A 126 -10.65 8.98 -3.70
CA GLU A 126 -12.05 9.34 -3.90
C GLU A 126 -12.97 8.11 -3.80
N TRP A 127 -12.39 6.90 -3.96
CA TRP A 127 -13.05 5.60 -3.93
C TRP A 127 -12.71 4.77 -2.68
N GLY A 128 -12.04 5.39 -1.70
CA GLY A 128 -11.81 4.78 -0.39
C GLY A 128 -10.43 4.13 -0.19
N ALA A 129 -9.51 4.18 -1.16
CA ALA A 129 -8.14 3.75 -0.93
C ALA A 129 -7.46 4.59 0.16
N ASP A 130 -6.53 3.98 0.89
CA ASP A 130 -5.78 4.65 1.96
C ASP A 130 -4.38 5.05 1.52
N ILE A 131 -3.71 4.16 0.81
CA ILE A 131 -2.36 4.35 0.27
C ILE A 131 -2.40 4.13 -1.24
N VAL A 132 -1.72 4.98 -1.98
CA VAL A 132 -1.55 4.82 -3.44
C VAL A 132 -0.08 4.71 -3.77
N THR A 133 0.26 3.76 -4.63
CA THR A 133 1.60 3.61 -5.19
C THR A 133 1.61 3.87 -6.68
N HIS A 134 2.77 4.27 -7.19
CA HIS A 134 2.99 4.51 -8.61
C HIS A 134 4.36 4.03 -9.06
N SER A 135 4.42 3.45 -10.25
CA SER A 135 5.61 3.52 -11.07
C SER A 135 5.58 4.82 -11.85
N THR A 136 6.30 5.84 -11.36
CA THR A 136 6.38 7.14 -12.07
C THR A 136 7.12 7.02 -13.40
N THR A 137 7.83 5.90 -13.59
CA THR A 137 8.47 5.47 -14.87
C THR A 137 7.52 5.48 -16.06
N LYS A 138 6.21 5.25 -15.82
CA LYS A 138 5.21 5.01 -16.86
C LYS A 138 4.54 6.31 -17.31
N TYR A 139 3.24 6.41 -17.16
CA TYR A 139 2.47 7.53 -17.69
C TYR A 139 2.65 8.84 -16.91
N MET A 140 3.14 8.81 -15.66
CA MET A 140 3.47 10.05 -14.94
C MET A 140 4.68 10.77 -15.55
N ASP A 141 5.75 10.03 -15.92
CA ASP A 141 6.86 10.60 -16.70
C ASP A 141 6.41 10.91 -18.13
N GLY A 142 5.66 10.00 -18.75
CA GLY A 142 5.05 10.16 -20.05
C GLY A 142 6.01 10.06 -21.24
N HIS A 143 7.30 9.98 -20.98
CA HIS A 143 8.36 9.98 -22.03
C HIS A 143 9.20 8.70 -22.03
N GLY A 144 9.07 7.85 -21.00
CA GLY A 144 9.91 6.66 -20.86
C GLY A 144 11.39 6.97 -20.64
N ALA A 145 11.70 8.14 -20.12
CA ALA A 145 13.06 8.62 -19.99
C ALA A 145 13.67 8.39 -18.60
N ALA A 146 12.84 8.28 -17.57
CA ALA A 146 13.30 8.13 -16.18
C ALA A 146 12.61 6.96 -15.49
N VAL A 147 13.33 6.33 -14.56
CA VAL A 147 12.78 5.30 -13.66
C VAL A 147 12.52 5.91 -12.30
N GLY A 148 11.35 5.65 -11.74
CA GLY A 148 11.00 6.15 -10.42
C GLY A 148 9.71 5.55 -9.90
N GLY A 149 9.42 5.82 -8.63
CA GLY A 149 8.19 5.44 -7.97
C GLY A 149 7.72 6.51 -6.99
N ALA A 150 6.50 6.37 -6.52
CA ALA A 150 5.94 7.22 -5.49
C ALA A 150 4.99 6.43 -4.60
N ILE A 151 4.96 6.79 -3.32
CA ILE A 151 3.97 6.36 -2.35
C ILE A 151 3.23 7.60 -1.89
N VAL A 152 1.92 7.55 -1.86
CA VAL A 152 1.06 8.65 -1.39
C VAL A 152 0.13 8.12 -0.31
N ASP A 153 0.03 8.86 0.78
CA ASP A 153 -0.87 8.58 1.89
C ASP A 153 -2.08 9.53 1.84
N SER A 154 -3.27 8.97 1.99
CA SER A 154 -4.51 9.76 2.10
C SER A 154 -4.60 10.53 3.42
N GLY A 155 -3.95 10.03 4.47
CA GLY A 155 -4.10 10.51 5.84
C GLY A 155 -5.44 10.17 6.51
N LYS A 156 -6.22 9.26 5.91
CA LYS A 156 -7.58 8.95 6.39
C LYS A 156 -7.65 7.72 7.28
N PHE A 157 -6.72 6.76 7.13
CA PHE A 157 -6.74 5.54 7.92
C PHE A 157 -6.37 5.83 9.38
N ASP A 158 -7.22 5.43 10.30
CA ASP A 158 -6.99 5.66 11.74
C ASP A 158 -6.11 4.54 12.32
N TRP A 159 -4.80 4.77 12.33
CA TRP A 159 -3.82 3.82 12.84
C TRP A 159 -4.03 3.53 14.32
N MET A 160 -4.38 4.55 15.13
CA MET A 160 -4.56 4.38 16.57
C MET A 160 -5.82 3.60 16.92
N ALA A 161 -6.87 3.68 16.11
CA ALA A 161 -8.07 2.86 16.27
C ALA A 161 -7.78 1.35 16.06
N HIS A 162 -6.68 1.03 15.40
CA HIS A 162 -6.24 -0.34 15.09
C HIS A 162 -4.82 -0.61 15.60
N ALA A 163 -4.43 0.00 16.73
CA ALA A 163 -3.07 -0.03 17.26
C ALA A 163 -2.52 -1.45 17.52
N ASP A 164 -3.37 -2.38 17.89
CA ASP A 164 -3.04 -3.79 18.07
C ASP A 164 -2.55 -4.48 16.78
N LYS A 165 -3.03 -4.01 15.62
CA LYS A 165 -2.58 -4.50 14.32
C LYS A 165 -1.30 -3.83 13.83
N TYR A 166 -1.04 -2.58 14.21
CA TYR A 166 0.07 -1.78 13.67
C TYR A 166 1.03 -1.29 14.77
N PRO A 167 1.63 -2.20 15.56
CA PRO A 167 2.54 -1.80 16.63
C PRO A 167 3.71 -0.95 16.11
N GLY A 168 4.23 -1.21 14.91
CA GLY A 168 5.30 -0.43 14.31
C GLY A 168 4.98 1.05 14.05
N LEU A 169 3.69 1.45 14.06
CA LEU A 169 3.25 2.84 13.96
C LEU A 169 2.73 3.39 15.30
N CYS A 170 2.24 2.50 16.17
CA CYS A 170 1.46 2.86 17.36
C CYS A 170 2.17 2.59 18.69
N THR A 171 3.42 2.11 18.66
CA THR A 171 4.29 1.97 19.84
C THR A 171 5.60 2.74 19.65
N PRO A 172 6.34 3.03 20.74
CA PRO A 172 7.62 3.72 20.64
C PRO A 172 8.63 2.97 19.75
N ASP A 173 9.19 3.65 18.75
CA ASP A 173 10.21 3.11 17.86
C ASP A 173 11.61 3.44 18.38
N GLU A 174 12.36 2.44 18.80
CA GLU A 174 13.73 2.58 19.30
C GLU A 174 14.68 3.13 18.21
N SER A 175 14.41 2.81 16.93
CA SER A 175 15.23 3.27 15.80
C SER A 175 15.06 4.77 15.52
N TYR A 176 14.00 5.39 16.07
CA TYR A 176 13.69 6.80 15.90
C TYR A 176 13.40 7.49 17.24
N HIS A 177 14.34 7.37 18.18
CA HIS A 177 14.33 8.07 19.49
C HIS A 177 13.09 7.78 20.36
N GLY A 178 12.49 6.62 20.26
CA GLY A 178 11.29 6.24 21.03
C GLY A 178 10.02 6.96 20.59
N VAL A 179 9.97 7.46 19.35
CA VAL A 179 8.78 8.13 18.81
C VAL A 179 7.70 7.12 18.47
N THR A 180 6.47 7.39 18.90
CA THR A 180 5.26 6.74 18.41
C THR A 180 4.73 7.55 17.22
N TYR A 181 4.87 7.00 16.00
CA TYR A 181 4.58 7.76 14.77
C TYR A 181 3.14 8.25 14.71
N ALA A 182 2.16 7.39 15.00
CA ALA A 182 0.75 7.73 14.94
C ALA A 182 0.35 8.80 15.95
N GLU A 183 0.92 8.78 17.17
CA GLU A 183 0.67 9.82 18.17
C GLU A 183 1.30 11.16 17.78
N LYS A 184 2.54 11.13 17.28
CA LYS A 184 3.30 12.35 17.03
C LYS A 184 2.91 13.05 15.73
N PHE A 185 2.61 12.28 14.68
CA PHE A 185 2.40 12.81 13.34
C PHE A 185 0.95 12.66 12.86
N GLY A 186 0.08 12.05 13.68
CA GLY A 186 -1.32 11.78 13.32
C GLY A 186 -1.47 10.83 12.14
N ASN A 187 -2.70 10.59 11.73
CA ASN A 187 -3.00 9.76 10.56
C ASN A 187 -2.40 10.35 9.27
N GLU A 188 -2.28 11.66 9.21
CA GLU A 188 -1.84 12.43 8.03
C GLU A 188 -0.35 12.29 7.73
N GLY A 189 0.47 11.93 8.72
CA GLY A 189 1.93 11.91 8.56
C GLY A 189 2.62 10.64 9.04
N ALA A 190 1.99 9.82 9.86
CA ALA A 190 2.62 8.66 10.50
C ALA A 190 3.22 7.68 9.49
N PHE A 191 2.45 7.28 8.49
CA PHE A 191 2.85 6.26 7.52
C PHE A 191 4.07 6.69 6.70
N ILE A 192 4.02 7.88 6.09
CA ILE A 192 5.12 8.39 5.24
C ILE A 192 6.34 8.76 6.09
N THR A 193 6.14 9.29 7.30
CA THR A 193 7.27 9.60 8.18
C THR A 193 8.03 8.33 8.55
N LYS A 194 7.35 7.25 8.98
CA LYS A 194 8.00 5.97 9.28
C LYS A 194 8.71 5.42 8.03
N CYS A 195 8.04 5.42 6.88
CA CYS A 195 8.62 4.96 5.63
C CYS A 195 9.93 5.69 5.29
N THR A 196 9.96 7.01 5.50
CA THR A 196 11.13 7.85 5.24
C THR A 196 12.22 7.66 6.29
N THR A 197 11.88 7.73 7.57
CA THR A 197 12.85 7.73 8.67
C THR A 197 13.41 6.35 9.00
N GLN A 198 12.76 5.28 8.57
CA GLN A 198 13.19 3.92 8.78
C GLN A 198 13.58 3.24 7.46
N LEU A 199 12.62 2.99 6.56
CA LEU A 199 12.90 2.17 5.38
C LEU A 199 13.80 2.87 4.37
N MET A 200 13.54 4.13 4.04
CA MET A 200 14.37 4.89 3.13
C MET A 200 15.78 5.10 3.69
N ARG A 201 15.89 5.44 4.99
CA ARG A 201 17.17 5.62 5.66
C ARG A 201 18.01 4.34 5.65
N ASP A 202 17.40 3.18 5.98
CA ASP A 202 18.11 1.94 6.25
C ASP A 202 18.34 1.10 5.00
N LEU A 203 17.41 1.13 4.04
CA LEU A 203 17.46 0.34 2.81
C LEU A 203 17.86 1.15 1.57
N GLY A 204 17.74 2.47 1.63
CA GLY A 204 17.98 3.32 0.48
C GLY A 204 16.82 3.30 -0.51
N CYS A 205 17.08 3.03 -1.77
CA CYS A 205 16.08 2.93 -2.85
C CYS A 205 15.40 4.28 -3.20
N ILE A 206 16.17 5.36 -3.20
CA ILE A 206 15.79 6.68 -3.71
C ILE A 206 16.60 7.06 -4.94
#